data_6f083a2b4ca9d1746b6a3e7ac0229e6f
#
_entry.id   6f083a2b4ca9d1746b6a3e7ac0229e6f
#
_cell.length_a   1.000
_cell.length_b   1.000
_cell.length_c   1.000
_cell.angle_alpha   90.00
_cell.angle_beta   90.00
_cell.angle_gamma   90.00
#
_symmetry.space_group_name_H-M   'P 1'
#
loop_
_entity.id
_entity.type
_entity.pdbx_description
1 polymer ?
#
loop_
_entity_poly.entity_id
_entity_poly.type
_entity_poly.pdbx_seq_one_letter_code
_entity_poly.pdbx_strand_id
1 'polypeptide(L)'
;GHRIVHGGELFSKSVLIDDNVIKGIDSLSSLAPLHNPPNLQGILAMKSLLPEVAQVAVFDTAFHQTMPETAYMYAIPLKWYEKYGVRKYGFHGTSHLYVTRRAAAMLKKDIKDTNFISLHIGNGVSVTACKGGKSIDTSMGFTPLDGAIMGTRCGSIDPAVPLFMIDKEGFSSEEVNTILNKRSGVLAVTGRYTDRRDIARVASEGDKFCQLAQNMEAYKLKK
;
A
#
# COMPACT_ATOMS: atom_id res chain seq x y z
N GLY A 1 -19.19 -0.11 7.46
CA GLY A 1 -18.09 0.47 6.67
C GLY A 1 -17.29 -0.60 5.93
N HIS A 2 -16.97 -0.34 4.67
CA HIS A 2 -16.17 -1.23 3.83
C HIS A 2 -14.83 -0.59 3.53
N ARG A 3 -13.75 -1.28 3.83
CA ARG A 3 -12.41 -0.92 3.36
C ARG A 3 -12.29 -1.37 1.91
N ILE A 4 -11.98 -0.41 1.03
CA ILE A 4 -11.71 -0.65 -0.40
C ILE A 4 -10.24 -0.31 -0.65
N VAL A 5 -9.51 -1.23 -1.24
CA VAL A 5 -8.06 -1.05 -1.39
C VAL A 5 -7.74 0.04 -2.40
N HIS A 6 -8.45 0.12 -3.53
CA HIS A 6 -8.11 1.08 -4.57
C HIS A 6 -9.30 1.95 -4.96
N GLY A 7 -9.17 3.26 -4.78
CA GLY A 7 -10.14 4.28 -5.16
C GLY A 7 -9.82 4.99 -6.48
N GLY A 8 -8.67 4.68 -7.09
CA GLY A 8 -8.20 5.38 -8.28
C GLY A 8 -8.11 6.89 -8.06
N GLU A 9 -8.37 7.64 -9.09
CA GLU A 9 -8.57 9.10 -9.03
C GLU A 9 -10.05 9.46 -8.85
N LEU A 10 -10.97 8.48 -8.87
CA LEU A 10 -12.40 8.67 -8.71
C LEU A 10 -12.81 8.99 -7.28
N PHE A 11 -12.11 8.42 -6.29
CA PHE A 11 -12.51 8.50 -4.89
C PHE A 11 -11.40 9.10 -4.03
N SER A 12 -11.54 10.37 -3.67
CA SER A 12 -10.61 11.13 -2.80
C SER A 12 -11.07 11.23 -1.34
N LYS A 13 -12.20 10.62 -0.98
CA LYS A 13 -12.78 10.60 0.37
C LYS A 13 -13.71 9.40 0.53
N SER A 14 -14.12 9.14 1.78
CA SER A 14 -15.17 8.15 2.05
C SER A 14 -16.49 8.60 1.44
N VAL A 15 -17.26 7.64 0.90
CA VAL A 15 -18.55 7.92 0.23
C VAL A 15 -19.63 6.93 0.70
N LEU A 16 -20.89 7.38 0.71
CA LEU A 16 -22.03 6.48 0.82
C LEU A 16 -22.13 5.62 -0.43
N ILE A 17 -22.36 4.34 -0.24
CA ILE A 17 -22.40 3.37 -1.35
C ILE A 17 -23.79 3.40 -2.00
N ASP A 18 -23.80 3.78 -3.26
CA ASP A 18 -24.91 3.65 -4.20
C ASP A 18 -24.48 2.81 -5.42
N ASP A 19 -25.36 2.68 -6.41
CA ASP A 19 -25.06 1.91 -7.62
C ASP A 19 -23.95 2.54 -8.48
N ASN A 20 -23.77 3.86 -8.43
CA ASN A 20 -22.69 4.53 -9.13
C ASN A 20 -21.34 4.28 -8.47
N VAL A 21 -21.30 4.27 -7.13
CA VAL A 21 -20.12 3.92 -6.37
C VAL A 21 -19.72 2.47 -6.62
N ILE A 22 -20.68 1.54 -6.66
CA ILE A 22 -20.45 0.13 -7.01
C ILE A 22 -19.80 0.01 -8.39
N LYS A 23 -20.37 0.65 -9.42
CA LYS A 23 -19.81 0.67 -10.78
C LYS A 23 -18.42 1.31 -10.83
N GLY A 24 -18.21 2.39 -10.07
CA GLY A 24 -16.91 3.05 -9.95
C GLY A 24 -15.84 2.13 -9.35
N ILE A 25 -16.16 1.40 -8.27
CA ILE A 25 -15.25 0.42 -7.66
C ILE A 25 -14.93 -0.72 -8.63
N ASP A 26 -15.93 -1.23 -9.35
CA ASP A 26 -15.78 -2.29 -10.35
C ASP A 26 -14.84 -1.87 -11.49
N SER A 27 -15.02 -0.66 -12.02
CA SER A 27 -14.17 -0.11 -13.09
C SER A 27 -12.69 0.00 -12.70
N LEU A 28 -12.38 0.07 -11.40
CA LEU A 28 -11.02 0.13 -10.86
C LEU A 28 -10.43 -1.26 -10.55
N SER A 29 -11.15 -2.35 -10.82
CA SER A 29 -10.70 -3.71 -10.52
C SER A 29 -9.41 -4.08 -11.25
N SER A 30 -9.15 -3.51 -12.44
CA SER A 30 -7.90 -3.69 -13.16
C SER A 30 -6.67 -3.11 -12.44
N LEU A 31 -6.84 -2.07 -11.61
CA LEU A 31 -5.77 -1.48 -10.79
C LEU A 31 -5.48 -2.31 -9.52
N ALA A 32 -6.45 -3.08 -9.04
CA ALA A 32 -6.32 -3.91 -7.84
C ALA A 32 -7.06 -5.25 -7.99
N PRO A 33 -6.65 -6.11 -8.94
CA PRO A 33 -7.41 -7.32 -9.31
C PRO A 33 -7.54 -8.35 -8.18
N LEU A 34 -6.61 -8.34 -7.23
CA LEU A 34 -6.65 -9.24 -6.07
C LEU A 34 -7.49 -8.70 -4.90
N HIS A 35 -7.91 -7.43 -4.95
CA HIS A 35 -8.52 -6.76 -3.81
C HIS A 35 -9.90 -6.16 -4.11
N ASN A 36 -10.05 -5.35 -5.17
CA ASN A 36 -11.32 -4.68 -5.44
C ASN A 36 -12.48 -5.65 -5.73
N PRO A 37 -12.30 -6.73 -6.53
CA PRO A 37 -13.38 -7.69 -6.74
C PRO A 37 -13.90 -8.35 -5.45
N PRO A 38 -13.04 -8.88 -4.54
CA PRO A 38 -13.52 -9.37 -3.23
C PRO A 38 -14.16 -8.29 -2.36
N ASN A 39 -13.63 -7.05 -2.39
CA ASN A 39 -14.25 -5.94 -1.66
C ASN A 39 -15.67 -5.66 -2.18
N LEU A 40 -15.86 -5.67 -3.50
CA LEU A 40 -17.14 -5.48 -4.15
C LEU A 40 -18.14 -6.60 -3.77
N GLN A 41 -17.70 -7.85 -3.78
CA GLN A 41 -18.52 -8.97 -3.33
C GLN A 41 -19.01 -8.78 -1.88
N GLY A 42 -18.14 -8.31 -0.98
CA GLY A 42 -18.51 -7.99 0.39
C GLY A 42 -19.57 -6.89 0.47
N ILE A 43 -19.49 -5.85 -0.34
CA ILE A 43 -20.51 -4.79 -0.45
C ILE A 43 -21.86 -5.38 -0.90
N LEU A 44 -21.83 -6.15 -1.98
CA LEU A 44 -23.05 -6.73 -2.57
C LEU A 44 -23.75 -7.70 -1.60
N ALA A 45 -22.96 -8.53 -0.90
CA ALA A 45 -23.48 -9.43 0.13
C ALA A 45 -24.16 -8.65 1.27
N MET A 46 -23.53 -7.60 1.77
CA MET A 46 -24.11 -6.76 2.83
C MET A 46 -25.33 -5.98 2.36
N LYS A 47 -25.33 -5.51 1.09
CA LYS A 47 -26.50 -4.84 0.50
C LYS A 47 -27.71 -5.78 0.41
N SER A 48 -27.48 -7.06 0.11
CA SER A 48 -28.53 -8.09 0.08
C SER A 48 -29.04 -8.45 1.47
N LEU A 49 -28.14 -8.59 2.46
CA LEU A 49 -28.49 -9.00 3.82
C LEU A 49 -29.13 -7.88 4.65
N LEU A 50 -28.71 -6.63 4.44
CA LEU A 50 -29.11 -5.46 5.21
C LEU A 50 -29.44 -4.29 4.28
N PRO A 51 -30.48 -4.38 3.46
CA PRO A 51 -30.79 -3.39 2.40
C PRO A 51 -31.07 -1.98 2.93
N GLU A 52 -31.61 -1.89 4.16
CA GLU A 52 -31.98 -0.61 4.79
C GLU A 52 -30.80 0.05 5.52
N VAL A 53 -29.65 -0.63 5.65
CA VAL A 53 -28.52 -0.10 6.38
C VAL A 53 -27.61 0.69 5.43
N ALA A 54 -27.38 1.97 5.74
CA ALA A 54 -26.45 2.78 5.00
C ALA A 54 -25.03 2.20 5.06
N GLN A 55 -24.39 2.07 3.90
CA GLN A 55 -23.05 1.51 3.76
C GLN A 55 -22.08 2.59 3.27
N VAL A 56 -20.86 2.58 3.76
CA VAL A 56 -19.81 3.57 3.44
C VAL A 56 -18.57 2.85 2.90
N ALA A 57 -18.08 3.29 1.76
CA ALA A 57 -16.77 2.89 1.21
C ALA A 57 -15.67 3.83 1.74
N VAL A 58 -14.58 3.22 2.22
CA VAL A 58 -13.39 3.93 2.70
C VAL A 58 -12.19 3.40 1.93
N PHE A 59 -11.51 4.28 1.19
CA PHE A 59 -10.47 3.89 0.24
C PHE A 59 -9.07 4.08 0.82
N ASP A 60 -8.21 3.07 0.71
CA ASP A 60 -6.81 3.14 1.17
C ASP A 60 -6.00 4.22 0.43
N THR A 61 -6.36 4.52 -0.81
CA THR A 61 -5.66 5.51 -1.66
C THR A 61 -6.14 6.95 -1.45
N ALA A 62 -7.31 7.15 -0.81
CA ALA A 62 -7.96 8.46 -0.78
C ALA A 62 -7.13 9.56 -0.10
N PHE A 63 -6.45 9.25 1.01
CA PHE A 63 -5.61 10.21 1.72
C PHE A 63 -4.46 10.74 0.87
N HIS A 64 -3.94 9.91 -0.03
CA HIS A 64 -2.80 10.22 -0.88
C HIS A 64 -3.17 11.01 -2.15
N GLN A 65 -4.46 11.27 -2.40
CA GLN A 65 -4.91 12.08 -3.54
C GLN A 65 -4.49 13.56 -3.41
N THR A 66 -3.90 13.96 -2.28
CA THR A 66 -3.33 15.30 -2.09
C THR A 66 -1.86 15.41 -2.50
N MET A 67 -1.23 14.32 -2.96
CA MET A 67 0.14 14.37 -3.49
C MET A 67 0.21 15.25 -4.73
N PRO A 68 1.26 16.10 -4.86
CA PRO A 68 1.47 16.88 -6.07
C PRO A 68 1.86 15.98 -7.26
N GLU A 69 1.66 16.48 -8.47
CA GLU A 69 1.97 15.75 -9.71
C GLU A 69 3.41 15.26 -9.76
N THR A 70 4.34 16.09 -9.32
CA THR A 70 5.77 15.74 -9.21
C THR A 70 6.09 14.57 -8.29
N ALA A 71 5.19 14.23 -7.34
CA ALA A 71 5.35 13.10 -6.45
C ALA A 71 4.63 11.84 -6.94
N TYR A 72 3.51 11.98 -7.66
CA TYR A 72 2.76 10.80 -8.11
C TYR A 72 3.10 10.32 -9.52
N MET A 73 3.65 11.17 -10.39
CA MET A 73 4.01 10.77 -11.76
C MET A 73 5.28 9.94 -11.78
N TYR A 74 5.29 8.90 -12.62
CA TYR A 74 6.50 8.17 -12.97
C TYR A 74 7.14 8.73 -14.23
N ALA A 75 8.46 8.75 -14.31
CA ALA A 75 9.24 9.16 -15.50
C ALA A 75 9.25 8.04 -16.56
N ILE A 76 8.06 7.66 -17.05
CA ILE A 76 7.80 6.65 -18.08
C ILE A 76 6.87 7.27 -19.15
N PRO A 77 6.60 6.61 -20.28
CA PRO A 77 5.76 7.19 -21.32
C PRO A 77 4.41 7.69 -20.77
N LEU A 78 4.15 8.99 -20.93
CA LEU A 78 2.95 9.67 -20.41
C LEU A 78 1.64 8.98 -20.81
N LYS A 79 1.59 8.40 -22.00
CA LYS A 79 0.45 7.61 -22.50
C LYS A 79 0.03 6.45 -21.57
N TRP A 80 0.93 5.96 -20.71
CA TRP A 80 0.58 4.91 -19.76
C TRP A 80 -0.22 5.47 -18.58
N TYR A 81 0.07 6.68 -18.16
CA TYR A 81 -0.81 7.38 -17.22
C TYR A 81 -2.16 7.70 -17.87
N GLU A 82 -2.15 8.35 -19.03
CA GLU A 82 -3.37 8.81 -19.72
C GLU A 82 -4.34 7.67 -20.04
N LYS A 83 -3.82 6.53 -20.49
CA LYS A 83 -4.64 5.40 -20.92
C LYS A 83 -4.99 4.42 -19.81
N TYR A 84 -4.07 4.19 -18.87
CA TYR A 84 -4.18 3.10 -17.89
C TYR A 84 -4.14 3.59 -16.44
N GLY A 85 -4.00 4.88 -16.19
CA GLY A 85 -3.89 5.43 -14.85
C GLY A 85 -2.61 5.01 -14.12
N VAL A 86 -1.51 4.77 -14.85
CA VAL A 86 -0.24 4.34 -14.23
C VAL A 86 0.43 5.52 -13.56
N ARG A 87 0.27 5.59 -12.24
CA ARG A 87 0.86 6.60 -11.35
C ARG A 87 1.07 6.01 -9.96
N LYS A 88 1.77 6.72 -9.08
CA LYS A 88 1.79 6.41 -7.65
C LYS A 88 0.44 6.76 -7.02
N TYR A 89 -0.17 5.81 -6.31
CA TYR A 89 -1.41 6.00 -5.55
C TYR A 89 -1.17 6.03 -4.05
N GLY A 90 -0.31 5.15 -3.55
CA GLY A 90 -0.14 4.95 -2.11
C GLY A 90 -1.30 4.21 -1.46
N PHE A 91 -1.04 3.60 -0.30
CA PHE A 91 -2.00 2.77 0.42
C PHE A 91 -1.89 3.01 1.93
N HIS A 92 -2.68 2.30 2.72
CA HIS A 92 -2.82 2.53 4.16
C HIS A 92 -3.25 3.97 4.52
N GLY A 93 -3.87 4.68 3.57
CA GLY A 93 -4.21 6.10 3.71
C GLY A 93 -5.08 6.40 4.92
N THR A 94 -6.05 5.53 5.24
CA THR A 94 -6.88 5.67 6.45
C THR A 94 -6.04 5.62 7.73
N SER A 95 -5.03 4.73 7.79
CA SER A 95 -4.12 4.64 8.93
C SER A 95 -3.27 5.90 9.07
N HIS A 96 -2.63 6.35 7.97
CA HIS A 96 -1.81 7.55 7.97
C HIS A 96 -2.61 8.80 8.34
N LEU A 97 -3.82 8.95 7.81
CA LEU A 97 -4.74 10.03 8.15
C LEU A 97 -5.09 10.03 9.64
N TYR A 98 -5.43 8.84 10.18
CA TYR A 98 -5.83 8.72 11.59
C TYR A 98 -4.67 9.05 12.52
N VAL A 99 -3.50 8.42 12.34
CA VAL A 99 -2.38 8.60 13.26
C VAL A 99 -1.83 10.03 13.24
N THR A 100 -1.78 10.68 12.08
CA THR A 100 -1.31 12.07 11.98
C THR A 100 -2.28 13.05 12.63
N ARG A 101 -3.59 12.89 12.46
CA ARG A 101 -4.61 13.67 13.17
C ARG A 101 -4.53 13.45 14.68
N ARG A 102 -4.38 12.19 15.10
CA ARG A 102 -4.28 11.86 16.51
C ARG A 102 -3.00 12.43 17.14
N ALA A 103 -1.88 12.37 16.44
CA ALA A 103 -0.62 12.95 16.89
C ALA A 103 -0.73 14.48 17.05
N ALA A 104 -1.32 15.19 16.09
CA ALA A 104 -1.56 16.63 16.20
C ALA A 104 -2.41 16.97 17.44
N ALA A 105 -3.50 16.21 17.67
CA ALA A 105 -4.36 16.39 18.84
C ALA A 105 -3.60 16.14 20.16
N MET A 106 -2.76 15.10 20.22
CA MET A 106 -1.91 14.82 21.41
C MET A 106 -0.88 15.92 21.66
N LEU A 107 -0.33 16.51 20.60
CA LEU A 107 0.57 17.66 20.68
C LEU A 107 -0.17 18.99 20.96
N LYS A 108 -1.51 18.99 21.00
CA LYS A 108 -2.36 20.17 21.15
C LYS A 108 -2.08 21.23 20.07
N LYS A 109 -1.83 20.80 18.83
CA LYS A 109 -1.58 21.66 17.67
C LYS A 109 -2.68 21.51 16.63
N ASP A 110 -2.95 22.59 15.88
CA ASP A 110 -3.77 22.46 14.66
C ASP A 110 -3.01 21.56 13.67
N ILE A 111 -3.73 20.63 13.04
CA ILE A 111 -3.15 19.72 12.03
C ILE A 111 -2.47 20.49 10.88
N LYS A 112 -2.96 21.70 10.56
CA LYS A 112 -2.41 22.57 9.52
C LYS A 112 -1.00 23.07 9.84
N ASP A 113 -0.66 23.15 11.13
CA ASP A 113 0.64 23.64 11.63
C ASP A 113 1.60 22.50 11.95
N THR A 114 1.32 21.28 11.46
CA THR A 114 2.12 20.10 11.74
C THR A 114 2.67 19.46 10.48
N ASN A 115 3.88 18.91 10.62
CA ASN A 115 4.51 18.05 9.64
C ASN A 115 4.85 16.72 10.31
N PHE A 116 4.53 15.60 9.66
CA PHE A 116 4.78 14.27 10.18
C PHE A 116 5.40 13.36 9.12
N ILE A 117 6.29 12.50 9.58
CA ILE A 117 6.59 11.25 8.87
C ILE A 117 5.82 10.15 9.61
N SER A 118 4.85 9.56 8.94
CA SER A 118 4.00 8.50 9.48
C SER A 118 4.45 7.15 8.95
N LEU A 119 4.67 6.19 9.86
CA LEU A 119 5.05 4.82 9.53
C LEU A 119 3.90 3.88 9.90
N HIS A 120 3.42 3.12 8.92
CA HIS A 120 2.53 2.00 9.13
C HIS A 120 3.35 0.72 8.97
N ILE A 121 3.62 0.02 10.07
CA ILE A 121 4.47 -1.18 10.09
C ILE A 121 3.62 -2.37 10.55
N GLY A 122 3.11 -3.13 9.58
CA GLY A 122 2.39 -4.38 9.75
C GLY A 122 3.02 -5.47 8.90
N ASN A 123 2.26 -6.43 8.38
CA ASN A 123 2.74 -7.32 7.32
C ASN A 123 3.04 -6.54 6.03
N GLY A 124 2.18 -5.56 5.68
CA GLY A 124 2.50 -4.48 4.77
C GLY A 124 3.19 -3.33 5.52
N VAL A 125 4.08 -2.62 4.84
CA VAL A 125 4.81 -1.46 5.39
C VAL A 125 4.71 -0.29 4.44
N SER A 126 4.36 0.88 4.97
CA SER A 126 4.44 2.14 4.24
C SER A 126 4.89 3.28 5.13
N VAL A 127 5.57 4.24 4.51
CA VAL A 127 5.99 5.50 5.10
C VAL A 127 5.32 6.61 4.32
N THR A 128 4.80 7.62 5.01
CA THR A 128 4.12 8.75 4.37
C THR A 128 4.61 10.07 4.96
N ALA A 129 5.00 10.99 4.09
CA ALA A 129 5.28 12.36 4.45
C ALA A 129 3.98 13.17 4.44
N CYS A 130 3.67 13.79 5.58
CA CYS A 130 2.46 14.60 5.76
C CYS A 130 2.84 16.03 6.10
N LYS A 131 2.24 16.99 5.40
CA LYS A 131 2.42 18.42 5.63
C LYS A 131 1.06 19.10 5.75
N GLY A 132 0.82 19.78 6.86
CA GLY A 132 -0.45 20.49 7.08
C GLY A 132 -1.69 19.59 6.95
N GLY A 133 -1.61 18.35 7.41
CA GLY A 133 -2.70 17.37 7.33
C GLY A 133 -2.92 16.72 5.96
N LYS A 134 -2.05 16.97 4.99
CA LYS A 134 -2.09 16.40 3.64
C LYS A 134 -0.94 15.42 3.43
N SER A 135 -1.18 14.33 2.72
CA SER A 135 -0.11 13.46 2.20
C SER A 135 0.59 14.20 1.05
N ILE A 136 1.91 14.32 1.15
CA ILE A 136 2.73 14.97 0.11
C ILE A 136 3.63 13.97 -0.62
N ASP A 137 3.90 12.81 -0.02
CA ASP A 137 4.54 11.65 -0.65
C ASP A 137 4.29 10.41 0.20
N THR A 138 4.44 9.23 -0.41
CA THR A 138 4.33 7.95 0.27
C THR A 138 5.20 6.88 -0.40
N SER A 139 5.62 5.87 0.35
CA SER A 139 6.54 4.85 -0.13
C SER A 139 5.91 3.79 -1.04
N MET A 140 4.62 3.44 -0.82
CA MET A 140 3.93 2.54 -1.74
C MET A 140 3.59 3.27 -3.03
N GLY A 141 3.69 2.57 -4.16
CA GLY A 141 3.61 3.13 -5.49
C GLY A 141 2.27 2.92 -6.19
N PHE A 142 2.35 2.48 -7.44
CA PHE A 142 1.21 2.04 -8.26
C PHE A 142 0.44 0.89 -7.59
N THR A 143 1.17 0.00 -6.94
CA THR A 143 0.62 -1.11 -6.14
C THR A 143 1.20 -1.10 -4.73
N PRO A 144 0.63 -1.88 -3.79
CA PRO A 144 1.18 -2.05 -2.45
C PRO A 144 2.50 -2.85 -2.39
N LEU A 145 3.11 -3.15 -3.53
CA LEU A 145 4.37 -3.89 -3.62
C LEU A 145 5.58 -2.99 -3.42
N ASP A 146 5.53 -1.76 -3.94
CA ASP A 146 6.64 -0.79 -3.92
C ASP A 146 6.92 -0.24 -2.52
N GLY A 147 8.13 0.27 -2.30
CA GLY A 147 8.54 0.97 -1.08
C GLY A 147 9.41 0.13 -0.14
N ALA A 148 9.08 0.12 1.13
CA ALA A 148 9.83 -0.58 2.17
C ALA A 148 9.75 -2.11 2.02
N ILE A 149 10.74 -2.80 2.58
CA ILE A 149 10.70 -4.27 2.73
C ILE A 149 9.52 -4.64 3.64
N MET A 150 8.78 -5.70 3.29
CA MET A 150 7.59 -6.12 4.01
C MET A 150 7.71 -7.58 4.46
N GLY A 151 6.67 -8.11 5.08
CA GLY A 151 6.66 -9.51 5.53
C GLY A 151 6.97 -10.50 4.40
N THR A 152 6.22 -10.40 3.29
CA THR A 152 6.32 -11.29 2.13
C THR A 152 6.56 -10.56 0.80
N ARG A 153 6.50 -9.23 0.78
CA ARG A 153 6.69 -8.39 -0.41
C ARG A 153 8.09 -7.80 -0.42
N CYS A 154 8.71 -7.76 -1.60
CA CYS A 154 10.10 -7.32 -1.76
C CYS A 154 10.34 -5.83 -1.46
N GLY A 155 9.31 -4.98 -1.60
CA GLY A 155 9.50 -3.53 -1.68
C GLY A 155 10.15 -3.11 -3.00
N SER A 156 10.73 -1.92 -3.03
CA SER A 156 11.40 -1.39 -4.23
C SER A 156 12.63 -2.20 -4.60
N ILE A 157 12.67 -2.65 -5.85
CA ILE A 157 13.82 -3.32 -6.49
C ILE A 157 14.09 -2.67 -7.84
N ASP A 158 15.24 -2.96 -8.44
CA ASP A 158 15.53 -2.56 -9.81
C ASP A 158 14.52 -3.24 -10.77
N PRO A 159 13.82 -2.48 -11.63
CA PRO A 159 12.86 -3.04 -12.59
C PRO A 159 13.45 -4.05 -13.56
N ALA A 160 14.77 -4.05 -13.78
CA ALA A 160 15.43 -5.03 -14.62
C ALA A 160 15.51 -6.44 -13.98
N VAL A 161 15.42 -6.53 -12.64
CA VAL A 161 15.51 -7.83 -11.94
C VAL A 161 14.40 -8.79 -12.34
N PRO A 162 13.10 -8.41 -12.32
CA PRO A 162 12.03 -9.27 -12.78
C PRO A 162 12.21 -9.74 -14.22
N LEU A 163 12.59 -8.86 -15.13
CA LEU A 163 12.82 -9.17 -16.53
C LEU A 163 13.98 -10.15 -16.70
N PHE A 164 15.08 -9.93 -16.00
CA PHE A 164 16.23 -10.84 -15.99
C PHE A 164 15.85 -12.24 -15.52
N MET A 165 15.03 -12.37 -14.48
CA MET A 165 14.60 -13.68 -13.96
C MET A 165 13.63 -14.39 -14.90
N ILE A 166 12.76 -13.66 -15.59
CA ILE A 166 11.92 -14.23 -16.67
C ILE A 166 12.81 -14.87 -17.73
N ASP A 167 13.82 -14.16 -18.20
CA ASP A 167 14.71 -14.64 -19.25
C ASP A 167 15.62 -15.80 -18.80
N LYS A 168 16.08 -15.81 -17.52
CA LYS A 168 17.02 -16.81 -17.00
C LYS A 168 16.36 -18.09 -16.53
N GLU A 169 15.24 -17.97 -15.83
CA GLU A 169 14.54 -19.10 -15.20
C GLU A 169 13.29 -19.54 -15.98
N GLY A 170 12.90 -18.79 -17.03
CA GLY A 170 11.71 -19.07 -17.81
C GLY A 170 10.39 -18.85 -17.06
N PHE A 171 10.42 -18.04 -15.97
CA PHE A 171 9.20 -17.72 -15.23
C PHE A 171 8.21 -16.93 -16.06
N SER A 172 6.93 -17.23 -15.90
CA SER A 172 5.85 -16.36 -16.38
C SER A 172 5.76 -15.07 -15.55
N SER A 173 5.12 -14.05 -16.09
CA SER A 173 4.86 -12.80 -15.36
C SER A 173 4.03 -13.03 -14.08
N GLU A 174 3.13 -14.02 -14.08
CA GLU A 174 2.32 -14.39 -12.91
C GLU A 174 3.17 -15.05 -11.81
N GLU A 175 4.10 -15.93 -12.18
CA GLU A 175 5.04 -16.55 -11.23
C GLU A 175 5.93 -15.51 -10.59
N VAL A 176 6.51 -14.59 -11.38
CA VAL A 176 7.32 -13.48 -10.87
C VAL A 176 6.48 -12.58 -9.96
N ASN A 177 5.26 -12.22 -10.35
CA ASN A 177 4.36 -11.45 -9.50
C ASN A 177 4.09 -12.17 -8.16
N THR A 178 3.89 -13.48 -8.18
CA THR A 178 3.71 -14.30 -6.98
C THR A 178 4.97 -14.30 -6.10
N ILE A 179 6.15 -14.46 -6.69
CA ILE A 179 7.43 -14.41 -5.97
C ILE A 179 7.59 -13.06 -5.26
N LEU A 180 7.42 -11.95 -5.98
CA LEU A 180 7.63 -10.61 -5.44
C LEU A 180 6.63 -10.23 -4.33
N ASN A 181 5.39 -10.73 -4.42
CA ASN A 181 4.33 -10.41 -3.45
C ASN A 181 4.23 -11.36 -2.26
N LYS A 182 4.53 -12.67 -2.46
CA LYS A 182 4.21 -13.71 -1.48
C LYS A 182 5.42 -14.50 -0.97
N ARG A 183 6.57 -14.43 -1.67
CA ARG A 183 7.76 -15.24 -1.36
C ARG A 183 9.03 -14.41 -1.18
N SER A 184 8.88 -13.09 -1.04
CA SER A 184 9.96 -12.11 -0.87
C SER A 184 9.92 -11.47 0.51
N GLY A 185 10.47 -10.28 0.65
CA GLY A 185 10.49 -9.55 1.92
C GLY A 185 11.37 -10.20 2.98
N VAL A 186 11.03 -9.99 4.26
CA VAL A 186 11.80 -10.61 5.36
C VAL A 186 11.67 -12.14 5.36
N LEU A 187 10.57 -12.67 4.80
CA LEU A 187 10.42 -14.12 4.59
C LEU A 187 11.55 -14.69 3.75
N ALA A 188 11.86 -14.05 2.61
CA ALA A 188 12.93 -14.53 1.72
C ALA A 188 14.32 -14.44 2.37
N VAL A 189 14.55 -13.39 3.15
CA VAL A 189 15.85 -13.19 3.84
C VAL A 189 16.04 -14.19 4.98
N THR A 190 14.99 -14.43 5.78
CA THR A 190 15.05 -15.34 6.93
C THR A 190 14.82 -16.81 6.56
N GLY A 191 14.22 -17.06 5.40
CA GLY A 191 13.83 -18.38 4.91
C GLY A 191 12.57 -18.97 5.57
N ARG A 192 12.03 -18.36 6.65
CA ARG A 192 10.92 -18.94 7.42
C ARG A 192 10.06 -17.97 8.23
N TYR A 193 10.53 -16.78 8.55
CA TYR A 193 9.80 -15.87 9.43
C TYR A 193 9.24 -14.66 8.68
N THR A 194 8.03 -14.27 9.02
CA THR A 194 7.37 -13.03 8.58
C THR A 194 7.01 -12.12 9.75
N ASP A 195 6.81 -12.69 10.95
CA ASP A 195 6.49 -11.94 12.16
C ASP A 195 7.77 -11.32 12.75
N ARG A 196 7.77 -10.01 12.89
CA ARG A 196 8.92 -9.25 13.40
C ARG A 196 9.28 -9.59 14.85
N ARG A 197 8.31 -10.06 15.63
CA ARG A 197 8.57 -10.53 17.01
C ARG A 197 9.40 -11.79 17.03
N ASP A 198 9.10 -12.74 16.15
CA ASP A 198 9.88 -13.96 15.98
C ASP A 198 11.27 -13.64 15.41
N ILE A 199 11.34 -12.78 14.40
CA ILE A 199 12.62 -12.34 13.81
C ILE A 199 13.48 -11.67 14.88
N ALA A 200 12.93 -10.78 15.71
CA ALA A 200 13.68 -10.10 16.77
C ALA A 200 14.20 -11.08 17.84
N ARG A 201 13.36 -12.02 18.28
CA ARG A 201 13.74 -13.03 19.24
C ARG A 201 14.89 -13.90 18.70
N VAL A 202 14.73 -14.45 17.50
CA VAL A 202 15.73 -15.36 16.90
C VAL A 202 17.02 -14.62 16.52
N ALA A 203 16.92 -13.35 16.11
CA ALA A 203 18.08 -12.50 15.88
C ALA A 203 18.89 -12.27 17.17
N SER A 204 18.22 -12.10 18.32
CA SER A 204 18.88 -11.97 19.62
C SER A 204 19.58 -13.27 20.10
N GLU A 205 19.14 -14.42 19.59
CA GLU A 205 19.75 -15.73 19.80
C GLU A 205 20.96 -15.98 18.88
N GLY A 206 21.28 -15.03 17.98
CA GLY A 206 22.47 -15.06 17.13
C GLY A 206 22.23 -15.50 15.68
N ASP A 207 20.99 -15.65 15.23
CA ASP A 207 20.68 -15.98 13.83
C ASP A 207 21.04 -14.83 12.88
N LYS A 208 21.99 -15.08 12.00
CA LYS A 208 22.55 -14.08 11.09
C LYS A 208 21.56 -13.58 10.05
N PHE A 209 20.64 -14.42 9.58
CA PHE A 209 19.65 -14.04 8.57
C PHE A 209 18.52 -13.20 9.19
N CYS A 210 18.12 -13.49 10.42
CA CYS A 210 17.18 -12.65 11.15
C CYS A 210 17.79 -11.29 11.49
N GLN A 211 19.07 -11.23 11.88
CA GLN A 211 19.81 -9.98 12.07
C GLN A 211 19.91 -9.18 10.75
N LEU A 212 20.22 -9.86 9.64
CA LEU A 212 20.28 -9.23 8.31
C LEU A 212 18.93 -8.65 7.92
N ALA A 213 17.83 -9.40 8.11
CA ALA A 213 16.48 -8.94 7.79
C ALA A 213 16.11 -7.65 8.55
N GLN A 214 16.38 -7.58 9.86
CA GLN A 214 16.17 -6.39 10.68
C GLN A 214 17.01 -5.21 10.18
N ASN A 215 18.29 -5.44 9.91
CA ASN A 215 19.19 -4.39 9.43
C ASN A 215 18.79 -3.87 8.06
N MET A 216 18.34 -4.74 7.15
CA MET A 216 17.82 -4.33 5.85
C MET A 216 16.54 -3.50 5.96
N GLU A 217 15.58 -3.88 6.82
CA GLU A 217 14.38 -3.09 7.07
C GLU A 217 14.74 -1.70 7.61
N ALA A 218 15.55 -1.65 8.67
CA ALA A 218 15.96 -0.39 9.29
C ALA A 218 16.70 0.51 8.30
N TYR A 219 17.60 -0.04 7.49
CA TYR A 219 18.34 0.69 6.47
C TYR A 219 17.41 1.30 5.40
N LYS A 220 16.44 0.52 4.92
CA LYS A 220 15.48 0.97 3.90
C LYS A 220 14.50 2.01 4.44
N LEU A 221 14.10 1.90 5.71
CA LEU A 221 13.23 2.89 6.36
C LEU A 221 13.95 4.20 6.67
N LYS A 222 15.27 4.14 6.94
CA LYS A 222 16.08 5.33 7.20
C LYS A 222 16.37 6.14 5.94
N LYS A 223 16.46 5.50 4.79
CA LYS A 223 16.77 6.12 3.50
C LYS A 223 15.58 6.86 2.91
#